data_06698cefb20e4febd01aec3f0633495b
#
_entry.id   06698cefb20e4febd01aec3f0633495b
#
_cell.length_a   1.000
_cell.length_b   1.000
_cell.length_c   1.000
_cell.angle_alpha   90.00
_cell.angle_beta   90.00
_cell.angle_gamma   90.00
#
_symmetry.space_group_name_H-M   'P 1'
#
loop_
_entity.id
_entity.type
_entity.pdbx_description
1 polymer ?
#
loop_
_entity_poly.entity_id
_entity_poly.type
_entity_poly.pdbx_seq_one_letter_code
_entity_poly.pdbx_strand_id
1 'polypeptide(L)'
;PKRLENAGKLFHLKKEACFSTAEELLSKEKLADAVFICTQDRDHVPQAKKALEKGYHILLEKPVSPSAQECRELLETAQKYNRKICVCHVLRYTPFYSTLKEMLARGDIGRIINIQAREDVGFFHQAHSFVRGNWRNSEETSPMILAKCCHDMDLLVWLSGSSCKQVSSFGSLTWFKEENAPEGAARRCLDGCAVKDSCPYDAEKIYISNPDTGVLHEKGWPANTFAVPPTEENVRQELKTGPYGRCVYYCDNNVVDHQVVNLQMENDITITFSMCAFSAKCSRRIKIMGTEGEIEGSMEENRIYYTPFGKETIEIDLTKLTDDFSNHGGGDVRMIRQFADYVMTGKKTDSITDLSVSLESHYIALAAEESRKMNGKVMTLH
;
A
#
# COMPACT_ATOMS: atom_id res chain seq x y z
N PRO A 1 14.66 3.35 19.95
CA PRO A 1 15.25 4.49 20.66
C PRO A 1 15.64 5.64 19.72
N LYS A 2 16.54 5.43 18.71
CA LYS A 2 16.99 6.50 17.80
C LYS A 2 15.82 7.20 17.04
N ARG A 3 14.83 6.45 16.53
CA ARG A 3 13.67 7.04 15.83
C ARG A 3 12.83 7.91 16.75
N LEU A 4 12.58 7.45 17.97
CA LEU A 4 11.84 8.23 18.98
C LEU A 4 12.59 9.52 19.34
N GLU A 5 13.90 9.45 19.53
CA GLU A 5 14.75 10.62 19.79
C GLU A 5 14.71 11.62 18.63
N ASN A 6 14.83 11.13 17.39
CA ASN A 6 14.76 11.97 16.19
C ASN A 6 13.38 12.63 16.03
N ALA A 7 12.30 11.88 16.23
CA ALA A 7 10.95 12.43 16.22
C ALA A 7 10.73 13.47 17.32
N GLY A 8 11.23 13.19 18.53
CA GLY A 8 11.18 14.13 19.64
C GLY A 8 11.86 15.46 19.32
N LYS A 9 13.05 15.41 18.69
CA LYS A 9 13.77 16.60 18.23
C LYS A 9 13.03 17.33 17.10
N LEU A 10 12.57 16.59 16.08
CA LEU A 10 11.90 17.14 14.89
C LEU A 10 10.60 17.88 15.26
N PHE A 11 9.82 17.31 16.14
CA PHE A 11 8.52 17.86 16.58
C PHE A 11 8.60 18.66 17.87
N HIS A 12 9.81 18.92 18.41
CA HIS A 12 10.04 19.67 19.65
C HIS A 12 9.25 19.09 20.85
N LEU A 13 9.14 17.76 20.92
CA LEU A 13 8.37 17.10 21.97
C LEU A 13 9.14 17.14 23.30
N LYS A 14 8.40 17.36 24.38
CA LYS A 14 8.96 17.17 25.73
C LYS A 14 9.24 15.70 25.97
N LYS A 15 10.22 15.38 26.79
CA LYS A 15 10.63 14.01 27.10
C LYS A 15 9.47 13.16 27.65
N GLU A 16 8.61 13.79 28.45
CA GLU A 16 7.41 13.19 29.04
C GLU A 16 6.32 12.83 28.02
N ALA A 17 6.40 13.38 26.81
CA ALA A 17 5.50 13.07 25.70
C ALA A 17 6.09 12.02 24.73
N CYS A 18 7.25 11.44 25.07
CA CYS A 18 7.93 10.42 24.27
C CYS A 18 7.78 9.06 24.96
N PHE A 19 6.98 8.17 24.42
CA PHE A 19 6.70 6.84 24.97
C PHE A 19 7.42 5.75 24.19
N SER A 20 7.86 4.71 24.87
CA SER A 20 8.60 3.61 24.25
C SER A 20 7.69 2.61 23.54
N THR A 21 6.42 2.51 23.97
CA THR A 21 5.43 1.59 23.39
C THR A 21 4.05 2.26 23.26
N ALA A 22 3.21 1.70 22.40
CA ALA A 22 1.82 2.15 22.28
C ALA A 22 1.03 1.93 23.59
N GLU A 23 1.31 0.84 24.31
CA GLU A 23 0.69 0.52 25.58
C GLU A 23 1.00 1.58 26.63
N GLU A 24 2.24 2.05 26.69
CA GLU A 24 2.65 3.11 27.61
C GLU A 24 1.89 4.41 27.31
N LEU A 25 1.80 4.82 26.04
CA LEU A 25 1.02 5.99 25.61
C LEU A 25 -0.46 5.82 25.97
N LEU A 26 -1.06 4.69 25.61
CA LEU A 26 -2.48 4.42 25.82
C LEU A 26 -2.84 4.15 27.29
N SER A 27 -1.87 3.96 28.20
CA SER A 27 -2.09 3.88 29.64
C SER A 27 -2.36 5.26 30.27
N LYS A 28 -1.88 6.34 29.64
CA LYS A 28 -2.04 7.71 30.13
C LYS A 28 -3.47 8.22 29.96
N GLU A 29 -3.77 9.36 30.56
CA GLU A 29 -4.97 10.12 30.23
C GLU A 29 -4.95 10.55 28.76
N LYS A 30 -6.11 10.81 28.18
CA LYS A 30 -6.23 11.22 26.78
C LYS A 30 -5.40 12.49 26.50
N LEU A 31 -4.44 12.40 25.61
CA LEU A 31 -3.48 13.47 25.31
C LEU A 31 -3.88 14.35 24.13
N ALA A 32 -4.75 13.86 23.23
CA ALA A 32 -5.15 14.54 22.01
C ALA A 32 -6.55 14.07 21.55
N ASP A 33 -7.12 14.71 20.54
CA ASP A 33 -8.41 14.30 19.97
C ASP A 33 -8.30 13.11 19.03
N ALA A 34 -7.16 12.95 18.40
CA ALA A 34 -6.89 11.86 17.47
C ALA A 34 -5.51 11.22 17.70
N VAL A 35 -5.36 9.99 17.26
CA VAL A 35 -4.10 9.25 17.26
C VAL A 35 -3.85 8.64 15.87
N PHE A 36 -2.59 8.63 15.45
CA PHE A 36 -2.14 7.93 14.25
C PHE A 36 -1.56 6.59 14.68
N ILE A 37 -2.07 5.49 14.11
CA ILE A 37 -1.58 4.13 14.37
C ILE A 37 -0.84 3.67 13.11
N CYS A 38 0.50 3.61 13.21
CA CYS A 38 1.41 3.30 12.12
C CYS A 38 2.34 2.13 12.49
N THR A 39 1.80 1.16 13.21
CA THR A 39 2.52 -0.05 13.66
C THR A 39 2.48 -1.15 12.58
N GLN A 40 2.79 -2.39 12.94
CA GLN A 40 2.66 -3.50 12.00
C GLN A 40 1.22 -4.03 11.93
N ASP A 41 0.87 -4.69 10.84
CA ASP A 41 -0.48 -5.10 10.46
C ASP A 41 -1.29 -5.74 11.62
N ARG A 42 -0.67 -6.65 12.37
CA ARG A 42 -1.33 -7.39 13.46
C ARG A 42 -1.50 -6.61 14.76
N ASP A 43 -0.80 -5.48 14.90
CA ASP A 43 -0.90 -4.61 16.07
C ASP A 43 -2.00 -3.56 15.92
N HIS A 44 -2.51 -3.35 14.71
CA HIS A 44 -3.46 -2.29 14.39
C HIS A 44 -4.75 -2.40 15.20
N VAL A 45 -5.44 -3.53 15.12
CA VAL A 45 -6.76 -3.70 15.77
C VAL A 45 -6.66 -3.68 17.30
N PRO A 46 -5.73 -4.39 17.96
CA PRO A 46 -5.57 -4.29 19.40
C PRO A 46 -5.31 -2.87 19.90
N GLN A 47 -4.44 -2.12 19.21
CA GLN A 47 -4.13 -0.74 19.58
C GLN A 47 -5.30 0.20 19.27
N ALA A 48 -5.97 0.03 18.13
CA ALA A 48 -7.13 0.84 17.76
C ALA A 48 -8.29 0.68 18.76
N LYS A 49 -8.61 -0.55 19.20
CA LYS A 49 -9.65 -0.79 20.22
C LYS A 49 -9.34 -0.03 21.52
N LYS A 50 -8.11 -0.12 22.03
CA LYS A 50 -7.68 0.63 23.23
C LYS A 50 -7.77 2.14 23.02
N ALA A 51 -7.40 2.65 21.84
CA ALA A 51 -7.49 4.07 21.52
C ALA A 51 -8.96 4.54 21.47
N LEU A 52 -9.87 3.74 20.89
CA LEU A 52 -11.31 4.02 20.88
C LEU A 52 -11.92 4.09 22.29
N GLU A 53 -11.53 3.15 23.17
CA GLU A 53 -11.95 3.13 24.57
C GLU A 53 -11.53 4.41 25.32
N LYS A 54 -10.37 4.97 24.97
CA LYS A 54 -9.87 6.25 25.47
C LYS A 54 -10.53 7.47 24.80
N GLY A 55 -11.36 7.27 23.79
CA GLY A 55 -12.08 8.33 23.09
C GLY A 55 -11.29 9.07 22.03
N TYR A 56 -10.22 8.46 21.46
CA TYR A 56 -9.52 8.99 20.31
C TYR A 56 -10.29 8.76 19.02
N HIS A 57 -10.19 9.70 18.08
CA HIS A 57 -10.37 9.45 16.65
C HIS A 57 -9.07 8.85 16.10
N ILE A 58 -9.13 8.06 15.02
CA ILE A 58 -7.97 7.30 14.56
C ILE A 58 -7.72 7.52 13.07
N LEU A 59 -6.47 7.82 12.71
CA LEU A 59 -5.95 7.60 11.37
C LEU A 59 -5.12 6.32 11.43
N LEU A 60 -5.58 5.28 10.73
CA LEU A 60 -5.06 3.91 10.82
C LEU A 60 -4.31 3.53 9.57
N GLU A 61 -3.06 3.10 9.71
CA GLU A 61 -2.32 2.51 8.59
C GLU A 61 -3.01 1.25 8.05
N LYS A 62 -2.79 1.04 6.77
CA LYS A 62 -3.29 -0.12 6.03
C LYS A 62 -2.26 -1.28 6.11
N PRO A 63 -2.71 -2.53 5.99
CA PRO A 63 -4.11 -2.96 6.05
C PRO A 63 -4.66 -2.91 7.47
N VAL A 64 -5.98 -2.83 7.60
CA VAL A 64 -6.64 -2.80 8.91
C VAL A 64 -6.31 -4.05 9.72
N SER A 65 -6.49 -5.23 9.13
CA SER A 65 -6.13 -6.53 9.69
C SER A 65 -6.14 -7.62 8.60
N PRO A 66 -5.32 -8.68 8.73
CA PRO A 66 -5.45 -9.89 7.92
C PRO A 66 -6.66 -10.78 8.31
N SER A 67 -7.46 -10.38 9.30
CA SER A 67 -8.65 -11.09 9.76
C SER A 67 -9.92 -10.31 9.46
N ALA A 68 -10.83 -10.88 8.67
CA ALA A 68 -12.14 -10.28 8.41
C ALA A 68 -12.97 -10.11 9.70
N GLN A 69 -12.79 -11.00 10.67
CA GLN A 69 -13.46 -10.89 11.96
C GLN A 69 -12.96 -9.68 12.74
N GLU A 70 -11.64 -9.49 12.85
CA GLU A 70 -11.06 -8.31 13.52
C GLU A 70 -11.48 -7.01 12.86
N CYS A 71 -11.58 -6.98 11.52
CA CYS A 71 -12.11 -5.82 10.78
C CYS A 71 -13.54 -5.48 11.21
N ARG A 72 -14.43 -6.46 11.30
CA ARG A 72 -15.82 -6.26 11.77
C ARG A 72 -15.87 -5.78 13.23
N GLU A 73 -15.13 -6.46 14.10
CA GLU A 73 -15.08 -6.08 15.52
C GLU A 73 -14.55 -4.66 15.73
N LEU A 74 -13.58 -4.22 14.92
CA LEU A 74 -13.09 -2.85 15.00
C LEU A 74 -14.14 -1.84 14.58
N LEU A 75 -14.91 -2.13 13.52
CA LEU A 75 -16.03 -1.28 13.08
C LEU A 75 -17.11 -1.15 14.16
N GLU A 76 -17.53 -2.28 14.75
CA GLU A 76 -18.50 -2.29 15.87
C GLU A 76 -17.97 -1.50 17.07
N THR A 77 -16.69 -1.63 17.39
CA THR A 77 -16.05 -0.89 18.48
C THR A 77 -16.05 0.61 18.20
N ALA A 78 -15.72 1.01 16.96
CA ALA A 78 -15.75 2.42 16.56
C ALA A 78 -17.15 3.03 16.67
N GLN A 79 -18.18 2.29 16.26
CA GLN A 79 -19.58 2.66 16.38
C GLN A 79 -20.01 2.79 17.86
N LYS A 80 -19.66 1.79 18.69
CA LYS A 80 -19.95 1.79 20.14
C LYS A 80 -19.42 3.03 20.86
N TYR A 81 -18.19 3.43 20.54
CA TYR A 81 -17.57 4.60 21.18
C TYR A 81 -17.85 5.92 20.43
N ASN A 82 -18.60 5.88 19.33
CA ASN A 82 -18.89 7.03 18.47
C ASN A 82 -17.61 7.79 18.08
N ARG A 83 -16.61 7.06 17.57
CA ARG A 83 -15.35 7.62 17.12
C ARG A 83 -15.10 7.31 15.65
N LYS A 84 -14.42 8.22 14.99
CA LYS A 84 -14.09 8.14 13.57
C LYS A 84 -12.77 7.39 13.40
N ILE A 85 -12.74 6.46 12.47
CA ILE A 85 -11.51 5.83 11.96
C ILE A 85 -11.45 6.09 10.48
N CYS A 86 -10.34 6.66 10.00
CA CYS A 86 -10.00 6.69 8.59
C CYS A 86 -8.79 5.79 8.35
N VAL A 87 -8.84 5.01 7.28
CA VAL A 87 -7.75 4.12 6.85
C VAL A 87 -6.84 4.86 5.89
N CYS A 88 -5.53 4.68 5.97
CA CYS A 88 -4.54 5.34 5.13
C CYS A 88 -4.55 4.82 3.68
N HIS A 89 -5.71 4.81 3.02
CA HIS A 89 -5.84 4.59 1.58
C HIS A 89 -5.49 5.89 0.83
N VAL A 90 -4.23 6.27 0.94
CA VAL A 90 -3.68 7.56 0.51
C VAL A 90 -3.90 7.88 -0.96
N LEU A 91 -4.04 6.87 -1.81
CA LEU A 91 -4.12 7.07 -3.26
C LEU A 91 -5.39 7.79 -3.72
N ARG A 92 -6.52 7.68 -3.00
CA ARG A 92 -7.73 8.47 -3.29
C ARG A 92 -7.49 9.97 -3.26
N TYR A 93 -6.50 10.42 -2.50
CA TYR A 93 -6.18 11.84 -2.30
C TYR A 93 -5.11 12.36 -3.28
N THR A 94 -4.61 11.51 -4.18
CA THR A 94 -3.67 11.94 -5.21
C THR A 94 -4.37 12.76 -6.29
N PRO A 95 -3.69 13.72 -6.92
CA PRO A 95 -4.24 14.45 -8.07
C PRO A 95 -4.71 13.52 -9.19
N PHE A 96 -4.00 12.42 -9.42
CA PHE A 96 -4.33 11.45 -10.46
C PHE A 96 -5.70 10.79 -10.22
N TYR A 97 -5.89 10.14 -9.07
CA TYR A 97 -7.13 9.41 -8.81
C TYR A 97 -8.30 10.33 -8.47
N SER A 98 -8.08 11.50 -7.86
CA SER A 98 -9.15 12.49 -7.66
C SER A 98 -9.66 13.04 -9.00
N THR A 99 -8.77 13.34 -9.95
CA THR A 99 -9.17 13.78 -11.29
C THR A 99 -9.96 12.69 -12.04
N LEU A 100 -9.49 11.42 -11.97
CA LEU A 100 -10.25 10.30 -12.54
C LEU A 100 -11.67 10.22 -11.94
N LYS A 101 -11.78 10.31 -10.62
CA LYS A 101 -13.08 10.25 -9.94
C LYS A 101 -14.01 11.39 -10.36
N GLU A 102 -13.47 12.60 -10.48
CA GLU A 102 -14.22 13.76 -10.96
C GLU A 102 -14.72 13.59 -12.41
N MET A 103 -13.87 13.05 -13.30
CA MET A 103 -14.25 12.75 -14.69
C MET A 103 -15.40 11.73 -14.76
N LEU A 104 -15.31 10.65 -13.95
CA LEU A 104 -16.35 9.64 -13.84
C LEU A 104 -17.65 10.21 -13.26
N ALA A 105 -17.55 11.08 -12.25
CA ALA A 105 -18.71 11.74 -11.64
C ALA A 105 -19.41 12.71 -12.58
N ARG A 106 -18.68 13.36 -13.51
CA ARG A 106 -19.27 14.19 -14.58
C ARG A 106 -19.92 13.37 -15.69
N GLY A 107 -19.66 12.05 -15.75
CA GLY A 107 -20.15 11.18 -16.81
C GLY A 107 -19.38 11.30 -18.13
N ASP A 108 -18.11 11.73 -18.09
CA ASP A 108 -17.29 11.99 -19.30
C ASP A 108 -17.22 10.78 -20.25
N ILE A 109 -17.33 9.54 -19.75
CA ILE A 109 -17.33 8.30 -20.53
C ILE A 109 -18.69 7.56 -20.52
N GLY A 110 -19.74 8.19 -20.03
CA GLY A 110 -21.04 7.55 -19.81
C GLY A 110 -20.99 6.52 -18.65
N ARG A 111 -21.75 5.43 -18.76
CA ARG A 111 -21.75 4.36 -17.75
C ARG A 111 -20.49 3.52 -17.87
N ILE A 112 -19.79 3.28 -16.76
CA ILE A 112 -18.62 2.39 -16.71
C ILE A 112 -19.08 0.94 -17.02
N ILE A 113 -18.34 0.26 -17.89
CA ILE A 113 -18.58 -1.13 -18.28
C ILE A 113 -17.45 -2.04 -17.78
N ASN A 114 -16.19 -1.63 -17.97
CA ASN A 114 -15.03 -2.43 -17.59
C ASN A 114 -13.89 -1.56 -17.05
N ILE A 115 -13.13 -2.10 -16.09
CA ILE A 115 -11.90 -1.48 -15.59
C ILE A 115 -10.78 -2.50 -15.69
N GLN A 116 -9.63 -2.07 -16.21
CA GLN A 116 -8.38 -2.81 -16.22
C GLN A 116 -7.37 -2.03 -15.41
N ALA A 117 -6.80 -2.63 -14.36
CA ALA A 117 -5.83 -1.98 -13.51
C ALA A 117 -4.59 -2.87 -13.28
N ARG A 118 -3.45 -2.22 -13.07
CA ARG A 118 -2.17 -2.90 -12.88
C ARG A 118 -1.33 -2.20 -11.82
N GLU A 119 -0.74 -3.00 -10.93
CA GLU A 119 0.31 -2.61 -10.00
C GLU A 119 1.62 -3.29 -10.40
N ASP A 120 2.55 -2.52 -10.92
CA ASP A 120 3.94 -2.91 -11.16
C ASP A 120 4.74 -2.61 -9.89
N VAL A 121 5.05 -3.64 -9.10
CA VAL A 121 5.67 -3.46 -7.77
C VAL A 121 7.10 -2.96 -7.85
N GLY A 122 7.83 -3.30 -8.92
CA GLY A 122 9.26 -3.05 -9.06
C GLY A 122 10.11 -4.14 -8.38
N PHE A 123 11.08 -4.67 -9.11
CA PHE A 123 11.92 -5.78 -8.66
C PHE A 123 12.64 -5.50 -7.33
N PHE A 124 13.08 -4.27 -7.14
CA PHE A 124 13.77 -3.81 -5.92
C PHE A 124 12.83 -3.70 -4.73
N HIS A 125 11.59 -3.23 -4.96
CA HIS A 125 10.58 -3.10 -3.91
C HIS A 125 10.12 -4.48 -3.44
N GLN A 126 9.88 -5.42 -4.36
CA GLN A 126 9.58 -6.81 -4.00
C GLN A 126 10.71 -7.41 -3.17
N ALA A 127 11.96 -7.33 -3.66
CA ALA A 127 13.13 -7.85 -2.96
C ALA A 127 13.31 -7.23 -1.57
N HIS A 128 13.01 -5.93 -1.42
CA HIS A 128 13.11 -5.22 -0.15
C HIS A 128 11.98 -5.61 0.82
N SER A 129 10.74 -5.40 0.44
CA SER A 129 9.59 -5.44 1.36
C SER A 129 9.00 -6.85 1.54
N PHE A 130 8.94 -7.62 0.44
CA PHE A 130 8.16 -8.86 0.37
C PHE A 130 9.01 -10.12 0.25
N VAL A 131 10.34 -9.99 0.20
CA VAL A 131 11.29 -11.10 0.25
C VAL A 131 12.19 -11.01 1.48
N ARG A 132 12.83 -9.87 1.74
CA ARG A 132 13.76 -9.66 2.87
C ARG A 132 13.07 -9.03 4.09
N GLY A 133 12.09 -8.18 3.84
CA GLY A 133 11.49 -7.28 4.80
C GLY A 133 10.33 -7.87 5.60
N ASN A 134 9.61 -6.97 6.27
CA ASN A 134 8.58 -7.34 7.24
C ASN A 134 7.38 -8.06 6.63
N TRP A 135 7.02 -7.74 5.37
CA TRP A 135 5.86 -8.34 4.69
C TRP A 135 6.19 -9.60 3.87
N ARG A 136 7.33 -10.26 4.15
CA ARG A 136 7.77 -11.46 3.45
C ARG A 136 6.95 -12.72 3.77
N ASN A 137 6.35 -12.76 4.96
CA ASN A 137 5.63 -13.92 5.46
C ASN A 137 4.19 -13.53 5.86
N SER A 138 3.21 -14.13 5.18
CA SER A 138 1.79 -13.85 5.38
C SER A 138 1.26 -14.34 6.73
N GLU A 139 1.93 -15.30 7.37
CA GLU A 139 1.56 -15.77 8.71
C GLU A 139 1.99 -14.80 9.79
N GLU A 140 3.09 -14.07 9.56
CA GLU A 140 3.59 -13.04 10.47
C GLU A 140 2.86 -11.69 10.26
N THR A 141 2.47 -11.38 9.02
CA THR A 141 1.83 -10.11 8.64
C THR A 141 0.54 -10.34 7.85
N SER A 142 0.55 -10.11 6.55
CA SER A 142 -0.59 -10.19 5.64
C SER A 142 -0.21 -10.79 4.29
N PRO A 143 -1.14 -11.40 3.54
CA PRO A 143 -0.91 -11.79 2.15
C PRO A 143 -0.55 -10.58 1.29
N MET A 144 0.22 -10.79 0.21
CA MET A 144 0.68 -9.73 -0.70
C MET A 144 -0.48 -8.87 -1.23
N ILE A 145 -1.58 -9.50 -1.64
CA ILE A 145 -2.76 -8.81 -2.16
C ILE A 145 -3.38 -7.85 -1.12
N LEU A 146 -3.28 -8.17 0.16
CA LEU A 146 -3.76 -7.31 1.23
C LEU A 146 -2.70 -6.30 1.66
N ALA A 147 -1.46 -6.72 1.91
CA ALA A 147 -0.39 -5.85 2.39
C ALA A 147 -0.06 -4.72 1.42
N LYS A 148 -0.05 -5.01 0.11
CA LYS A 148 0.30 -4.07 -0.96
C LYS A 148 -0.92 -3.55 -1.72
N CYS A 149 -1.77 -4.45 -2.20
CA CYS A 149 -2.80 -4.12 -3.17
C CYS A 149 -4.16 -3.78 -2.54
N CYS A 150 -4.27 -3.66 -1.21
CA CYS A 150 -5.48 -3.12 -0.58
C CYS A 150 -5.78 -1.68 -1.04
N HIS A 151 -4.74 -0.89 -1.38
CA HIS A 151 -4.91 0.40 -2.04
C HIS A 151 -5.62 0.28 -3.39
N ASP A 152 -5.22 -0.71 -4.18
CA ASP A 152 -5.75 -0.93 -5.52
C ASP A 152 -7.19 -1.43 -5.44
N MET A 153 -7.48 -2.37 -4.55
CA MET A 153 -8.86 -2.83 -4.29
C MET A 153 -9.76 -1.68 -3.82
N ASP A 154 -9.24 -0.81 -2.95
CA ASP A 154 -9.95 0.37 -2.47
C ASP A 154 -10.28 1.36 -3.60
N LEU A 155 -9.31 1.62 -4.47
CA LEU A 155 -9.52 2.46 -5.66
C LEU A 155 -10.56 1.87 -6.61
N LEU A 156 -10.52 0.56 -6.86
CA LEU A 156 -11.45 -0.11 -7.78
C LEU A 156 -12.90 -0.04 -7.27
N VAL A 157 -13.12 -0.25 -5.97
CA VAL A 157 -14.44 -0.05 -5.33
C VAL A 157 -14.89 1.41 -5.45
N TRP A 158 -14.02 2.34 -5.10
CA TRP A 158 -14.35 3.77 -5.11
C TRP A 158 -14.65 4.31 -6.51
N LEU A 159 -13.85 3.93 -7.52
CA LEU A 159 -14.04 4.37 -8.90
C LEU A 159 -15.29 3.74 -9.54
N SER A 160 -15.52 2.44 -9.30
CA SER A 160 -16.73 1.75 -9.82
C SER A 160 -18.02 2.23 -9.15
N GLY A 161 -17.91 2.79 -7.94
CA GLY A 161 -19.08 3.24 -7.16
C GLY A 161 -20.02 2.09 -6.76
N SER A 162 -19.50 0.86 -6.63
CA SER A 162 -20.29 -0.34 -6.36
C SER A 162 -19.53 -1.32 -5.49
N SER A 163 -20.25 -2.11 -4.71
CA SER A 163 -19.70 -3.24 -3.97
C SER A 163 -19.35 -4.40 -4.90
N CYS A 164 -18.42 -5.24 -4.45
CA CYS A 164 -18.00 -6.43 -5.19
C CYS A 164 -18.94 -7.60 -4.89
N LYS A 165 -19.44 -8.23 -5.94
CA LYS A 165 -20.31 -9.42 -5.86
C LYS A 165 -19.52 -10.72 -5.82
N GLN A 166 -18.53 -10.84 -6.71
CA GLN A 166 -17.74 -12.06 -6.86
C GLN A 166 -16.29 -11.73 -7.19
N VAL A 167 -15.37 -12.59 -6.72
CA VAL A 167 -13.94 -12.50 -7.00
C VAL A 167 -13.36 -13.85 -7.37
N SER A 168 -12.45 -13.88 -8.34
CA SER A 168 -11.62 -15.03 -8.71
C SER A 168 -10.18 -14.60 -8.88
N SER A 169 -9.22 -15.41 -8.41
CA SER A 169 -7.82 -15.01 -8.40
C SER A 169 -6.87 -16.19 -8.61
N PHE A 170 -5.77 -15.94 -9.33
CA PHE A 170 -4.63 -16.83 -9.52
C PHE A 170 -3.33 -16.09 -9.23
N GLY A 171 -2.36 -16.78 -8.66
CA GLY A 171 -1.05 -16.23 -8.37
C GLY A 171 -0.19 -17.21 -7.59
N SER A 172 1.11 -17.00 -7.61
CA SER A 172 2.06 -17.89 -6.92
C SER A 172 3.34 -17.16 -6.52
N LEU A 173 4.09 -17.77 -5.62
CA LEU A 173 5.51 -17.50 -5.42
C LEU A 173 6.28 -18.40 -6.38
N THR A 174 6.86 -17.83 -7.42
CA THR A 174 7.51 -18.60 -8.48
C THR A 174 9.03 -18.49 -8.43
N TRP A 175 9.57 -17.31 -8.17
CA TRP A 175 10.99 -17.03 -8.38
C TRP A 175 11.83 -17.00 -7.10
N PHE A 176 11.38 -16.34 -6.06
CA PHE A 176 12.17 -16.12 -4.84
C PHE A 176 12.17 -17.34 -3.91
N LYS A 177 12.82 -18.43 -4.39
CA LYS A 177 12.90 -19.74 -3.73
C LYS A 177 14.31 -20.31 -3.87
N GLU A 178 14.69 -21.20 -2.96
CA GLU A 178 16.02 -21.84 -2.95
C GLU A 178 16.32 -22.63 -4.23
N GLU A 179 15.32 -23.28 -4.81
CA GLU A 179 15.45 -24.04 -6.07
C GLU A 179 15.87 -23.19 -7.28
N ASN A 180 15.65 -21.88 -7.23
CA ASN A 180 16.02 -20.93 -8.28
C ASN A 180 17.34 -20.19 -7.98
N ALA A 181 18.02 -20.53 -6.89
CA ALA A 181 19.29 -19.90 -6.57
C ALA A 181 20.34 -20.24 -7.65
N PRO A 182 20.99 -19.22 -8.25
CA PRO A 182 22.08 -19.50 -9.20
C PRO A 182 23.22 -20.24 -8.52
N GLU A 183 23.92 -21.09 -9.26
CA GLU A 183 25.12 -21.77 -8.78
C GLU A 183 26.16 -20.75 -8.27
N GLY A 184 26.69 -20.97 -7.07
CA GLY A 184 27.64 -20.05 -6.42
C GLY A 184 26.96 -18.86 -5.68
N ALA A 185 25.64 -18.83 -5.59
CA ALA A 185 24.94 -17.85 -4.78
C ALA A 185 25.19 -18.10 -3.28
N ALA A 186 25.70 -17.08 -2.57
CA ALA A 186 25.89 -17.13 -1.12
C ALA A 186 24.57 -16.88 -0.37
N ARG A 187 24.48 -17.31 0.89
CA ARG A 187 23.31 -17.07 1.75
C ARG A 187 23.08 -15.57 2.04
N ARG A 188 24.12 -14.76 1.93
CA ARG A 188 24.08 -13.30 2.05
C ARG A 188 24.87 -12.65 0.94
N CYS A 189 24.44 -11.48 0.47
CA CYS A 189 25.09 -10.78 -0.64
C CYS A 189 26.55 -10.40 -0.37
N LEU A 190 26.93 -10.16 0.91
CA LEU A 190 28.27 -9.75 1.33
C LEU A 190 29.22 -10.93 1.65
N ASP A 191 28.74 -12.17 1.61
CA ASP A 191 29.52 -13.35 2.01
C ASP A 191 30.26 -13.99 0.80
N GLY A 192 30.82 -13.18 -0.09
CA GLY A 192 31.59 -13.69 -1.23
C GLY A 192 30.74 -14.35 -2.31
N CYS A 193 29.56 -13.84 -2.57
CA CYS A 193 28.64 -14.35 -3.58
C CYS A 193 29.27 -14.31 -4.99
N ALA A 194 29.42 -15.47 -5.62
CA ALA A 194 30.05 -15.60 -6.93
C ALA A 194 29.22 -14.97 -8.08
N VAL A 195 27.91 -14.81 -7.89
CA VAL A 195 27.00 -14.25 -8.91
C VAL A 195 26.64 -12.78 -8.64
N LYS A 196 27.35 -12.10 -7.73
CA LYS A 196 27.07 -10.72 -7.33
C LYS A 196 26.94 -9.78 -8.53
N ASP A 197 27.88 -9.85 -9.48
CA ASP A 197 27.95 -8.90 -10.59
C ASP A 197 26.79 -9.05 -11.60
N SER A 198 26.25 -10.24 -11.74
CA SER A 198 25.10 -10.52 -12.63
C SER A 198 23.75 -10.46 -11.92
N CYS A 199 23.72 -10.51 -10.57
CA CYS A 199 22.47 -10.58 -9.83
C CYS A 199 21.77 -9.20 -9.78
N PRO A 200 20.52 -9.08 -10.31
CA PRO A 200 19.76 -7.82 -10.21
C PRO A 200 19.28 -7.54 -8.78
N TYR A 201 19.22 -8.57 -7.93
CA TYR A 201 18.72 -8.48 -6.55
C TYR A 201 19.85 -8.31 -5.52
N ASP A 202 21.10 -8.08 -5.96
CA ASP A 202 22.20 -7.84 -5.02
C ASP A 202 21.89 -6.66 -4.09
N ALA A 203 22.11 -6.86 -2.79
CA ALA A 203 21.72 -5.87 -1.78
C ALA A 203 22.54 -4.57 -1.89
N GLU A 204 23.82 -4.65 -2.24
CA GLU A 204 24.61 -3.43 -2.42
C GLU A 204 24.17 -2.66 -3.66
N LYS A 205 23.80 -3.37 -4.74
CA LYS A 205 23.23 -2.70 -5.90
C LYS A 205 21.95 -1.97 -5.52
N ILE A 206 20.97 -2.65 -4.92
CA ILE A 206 19.68 -2.04 -4.58
C ILE A 206 19.85 -0.87 -3.61
N TYR A 207 20.60 -1.04 -2.52
CA TYR A 207 20.59 -0.06 -1.43
C TYR A 207 21.70 0.98 -1.52
N ILE A 208 22.76 0.74 -2.31
CA ILE A 208 23.92 1.63 -2.35
C ILE A 208 24.07 2.30 -3.71
N SER A 209 24.14 1.53 -4.81
CA SER A 209 24.56 2.05 -6.11
C SER A 209 23.43 2.24 -7.14
N ASN A 210 22.22 1.76 -6.90
CA ASN A 210 21.11 1.93 -7.83
C ASN A 210 20.72 3.43 -7.97
N PRO A 211 20.58 3.97 -9.19
CA PRO A 211 20.23 5.38 -9.41
C PRO A 211 18.90 5.82 -8.78
N ASP A 212 17.93 4.90 -8.67
CA ASP A 212 16.58 5.21 -8.18
C ASP A 212 16.39 4.93 -6.69
N THR A 213 17.27 4.10 -6.07
CA THR A 213 17.08 3.62 -4.69
C THR A 213 18.33 3.67 -3.82
N GLY A 214 19.50 3.89 -4.41
CA GLY A 214 20.80 3.79 -3.72
C GLY A 214 21.19 5.07 -2.98
N VAL A 215 21.80 4.91 -1.81
CA VAL A 215 22.24 6.04 -0.96
C VAL A 215 23.35 6.88 -1.61
N LEU A 216 24.13 6.32 -2.54
CA LEU A 216 25.11 7.11 -3.32
C LEU A 216 24.46 8.14 -4.25
N HIS A 217 23.17 8.01 -4.54
CA HIS A 217 22.37 8.95 -5.31
C HIS A 217 21.40 9.76 -4.43
N GLU A 218 21.72 9.89 -3.14
CA GLU A 218 20.94 10.64 -2.14
C GLU A 218 19.51 10.13 -1.97
N LYS A 219 19.26 8.84 -2.31
CA LYS A 219 17.96 8.20 -2.13
C LYS A 219 17.82 7.70 -0.69
N GLY A 220 16.78 8.17 -0.01
CA GLY A 220 16.48 7.73 1.36
C GLY A 220 15.86 6.35 1.38
N TRP A 221 14.74 6.18 0.70
CA TRP A 221 14.04 4.91 0.61
C TRP A 221 14.68 4.02 -0.47
N PRO A 222 14.82 2.70 -0.22
CA PRO A 222 14.35 1.94 0.93
C PRO A 222 15.35 1.84 2.10
N ALA A 223 16.57 2.35 1.98
CA ALA A 223 17.62 2.20 2.97
C ALA A 223 17.29 2.82 4.35
N ASN A 224 16.54 3.92 4.38
CA ASN A 224 16.13 4.60 5.61
C ASN A 224 15.19 3.77 6.51
N THR A 225 14.65 2.67 6.00
CA THR A 225 13.81 1.76 6.79
C THR A 225 14.62 0.95 7.80
N PHE A 226 15.91 0.71 7.52
CA PHE A 226 16.77 -0.12 8.36
C PHE A 226 18.11 0.54 8.76
N ALA A 227 18.60 1.53 8.02
CA ALA A 227 19.82 2.29 8.34
C ALA A 227 19.47 3.75 8.68
N VAL A 228 19.83 4.22 9.88
CA VAL A 228 19.51 5.58 10.37
C VAL A 228 20.74 6.25 10.96
N PRO A 229 21.28 7.33 10.33
CA PRO A 229 20.93 7.85 9.00
C PRO A 229 21.32 6.88 7.87
N PRO A 230 20.68 6.96 6.68
CA PRO A 230 20.95 6.06 5.57
C PRO A 230 22.23 6.48 4.81
N THR A 231 23.38 6.31 5.44
CA THR A 231 24.71 6.50 4.83
C THR A 231 25.22 5.18 4.27
N GLU A 232 26.16 5.24 3.31
CA GLU A 232 26.78 4.04 2.75
C GLU A 232 27.37 3.14 3.87
N GLU A 233 28.07 3.73 4.82
CA GLU A 233 28.69 3.01 5.94
C GLU A 233 27.63 2.29 6.80
N ASN A 234 26.58 3.00 7.21
CA ASN A 234 25.51 2.42 8.03
C ASN A 234 24.75 1.32 7.25
N VAL A 235 24.48 1.54 5.98
CA VAL A 235 23.84 0.53 5.12
C VAL A 235 24.70 -0.72 5.03
N ARG A 236 26.01 -0.59 4.72
CA ARG A 236 26.92 -1.74 4.67
C ARG A 236 26.98 -2.50 5.99
N GLN A 237 26.99 -1.78 7.12
CA GLN A 237 27.02 -2.41 8.44
C GLN A 237 25.73 -3.22 8.69
N GLU A 238 24.56 -2.66 8.39
CA GLU A 238 23.28 -3.35 8.55
C GLU A 238 23.13 -4.55 7.59
N LEU A 239 23.68 -4.46 6.37
CA LEU A 239 23.65 -5.57 5.42
C LEU A 239 24.49 -6.78 5.85
N LYS A 240 25.48 -6.63 6.72
CA LYS A 240 26.32 -7.75 7.22
C LYS A 240 25.49 -8.76 8.02
N THR A 241 24.62 -8.29 8.89
CA THR A 241 23.90 -9.14 9.86
C THR A 241 22.38 -9.02 9.79
N GLY A 242 21.86 -7.88 9.36
CA GLY A 242 20.44 -7.59 9.29
C GLY A 242 19.72 -8.35 8.16
N PRO A 243 18.37 -8.35 8.17
CA PRO A 243 17.58 -9.14 7.21
C PRO A 243 17.79 -8.71 5.76
N TYR A 244 18.08 -7.43 5.52
CA TYR A 244 18.16 -6.87 4.17
C TYR A 244 19.43 -7.27 3.39
N GLY A 245 20.44 -7.85 4.06
CA GLY A 245 21.60 -8.44 3.40
C GLY A 245 21.44 -9.90 2.99
N ARG A 246 20.33 -10.56 3.34
CA ARG A 246 20.05 -11.95 2.93
C ARG A 246 19.90 -12.06 1.42
N CYS A 247 20.32 -13.20 0.87
CA CYS A 247 20.05 -13.52 -0.52
C CYS A 247 18.53 -13.75 -0.71
N VAL A 248 17.96 -13.21 -1.79
CA VAL A 248 16.51 -13.32 -2.07
C VAL A 248 16.03 -14.75 -2.28
N TYR A 249 16.92 -15.65 -2.66
CA TYR A 249 16.59 -17.06 -2.89
C TYR A 249 16.57 -17.90 -1.61
N TYR A 250 17.13 -17.37 -0.52
CA TYR A 250 17.25 -18.09 0.76
C TYR A 250 16.49 -17.40 1.89
N CYS A 251 15.53 -16.54 1.55
CA CYS A 251 14.62 -15.95 2.53
C CYS A 251 13.47 -16.90 2.86
N ASP A 252 12.85 -16.66 4.00
CA ASP A 252 11.67 -17.38 4.52
C ASP A 252 10.35 -16.74 4.06
N ASN A 253 10.34 -16.16 2.84
CA ASN A 253 9.16 -15.55 2.25
C ASN A 253 8.18 -16.60 1.71
N ASN A 254 6.89 -16.34 1.88
CA ASN A 254 5.80 -17.18 1.38
C ASN A 254 4.73 -16.41 0.61
N VAL A 255 4.87 -15.10 0.48
CA VAL A 255 3.93 -14.26 -0.27
C VAL A 255 4.16 -14.39 -1.78
N VAL A 256 3.11 -14.21 -2.56
CA VAL A 256 3.18 -14.32 -4.02
C VAL A 256 4.06 -13.24 -4.65
N ASP A 257 4.68 -13.54 -5.79
CA ASP A 257 5.45 -12.60 -6.58
C ASP A 257 4.69 -12.09 -7.83
N HIS A 258 3.55 -12.70 -8.14
CA HIS A 258 2.58 -12.22 -9.13
C HIS A 258 1.17 -12.74 -8.81
N GLN A 259 0.16 -11.95 -9.15
CA GLN A 259 -1.25 -12.30 -8.90
C GLN A 259 -2.17 -11.55 -9.85
N VAL A 260 -3.19 -12.24 -10.35
CA VAL A 260 -4.30 -11.64 -11.09
C VAL A 260 -5.60 -11.82 -10.33
N VAL A 261 -6.46 -10.82 -10.38
CA VAL A 261 -7.76 -10.81 -9.71
C VAL A 261 -8.81 -10.33 -10.69
N ASN A 262 -9.90 -11.08 -10.83
CA ASN A 262 -11.10 -10.67 -11.58
C ASN A 262 -12.23 -10.41 -10.60
N LEU A 263 -12.89 -9.26 -10.75
CA LEU A 263 -14.03 -8.87 -9.93
C LEU A 263 -15.27 -8.69 -10.81
N GLN A 264 -16.41 -9.11 -10.29
CA GLN A 264 -17.74 -8.72 -10.76
C GLN A 264 -18.37 -7.85 -9.69
N MET A 265 -18.75 -6.63 -10.05
CA MET A 265 -19.41 -5.69 -9.15
C MET A 265 -20.93 -5.88 -9.19
N GLU A 266 -21.64 -5.38 -8.17
CA GLU A 266 -23.11 -5.49 -8.09
C GLU A 266 -23.85 -4.74 -9.23
N ASN A 267 -23.22 -3.70 -9.81
CA ASN A 267 -23.72 -2.91 -10.92
C ASN A 267 -23.29 -3.46 -12.30
N ASP A 268 -22.88 -4.74 -12.37
CA ASP A 268 -22.42 -5.46 -13.55
C ASP A 268 -21.08 -4.98 -14.17
N ILE A 269 -20.38 -4.03 -13.55
CA ILE A 269 -19.03 -3.67 -13.95
C ILE A 269 -18.11 -4.89 -13.73
N THR A 270 -17.30 -5.23 -14.73
CA THR A 270 -16.24 -6.23 -14.61
C THR A 270 -14.89 -5.56 -14.47
N ILE A 271 -14.03 -6.11 -13.60
CA ILE A 271 -12.71 -5.54 -13.32
C ILE A 271 -11.66 -6.63 -13.42
N THR A 272 -10.56 -6.33 -14.10
CA THR A 272 -9.35 -7.15 -14.11
C THR A 272 -8.22 -6.38 -13.46
N PHE A 273 -7.58 -6.97 -12.45
CA PHE A 273 -6.42 -6.41 -11.78
C PHE A 273 -5.23 -7.36 -11.90
N SER A 274 -4.04 -6.83 -12.15
CA SER A 274 -2.79 -7.60 -12.20
C SER A 274 -1.72 -6.95 -11.34
N MET A 275 -1.10 -7.73 -10.46
CA MET A 275 0.07 -7.36 -9.69
C MET A 275 1.28 -8.19 -10.14
N CYS A 276 2.42 -7.56 -10.38
CA CYS A 276 3.65 -8.26 -10.76
C CYS A 276 4.88 -7.63 -10.12
N ALA A 277 5.72 -8.50 -9.52
CA ALA A 277 6.99 -8.11 -8.90
C ALA A 277 8.13 -7.89 -9.92
N PHE A 278 7.98 -8.40 -11.14
CA PHE A 278 9.03 -8.43 -12.16
C PHE A 278 8.91 -7.25 -13.13
N SER A 279 8.88 -6.05 -12.58
CA SER A 279 8.87 -4.80 -13.35
C SER A 279 10.12 -3.97 -13.03
N ALA A 280 10.58 -3.21 -14.03
CA ALA A 280 11.77 -2.37 -13.87
C ALA A 280 11.55 -1.21 -12.90
N LYS A 281 10.32 -0.70 -12.83
CA LYS A 281 9.91 0.45 -11.98
C LYS A 281 8.60 0.14 -11.28
N CYS A 282 8.36 0.81 -10.16
CA CYS A 282 7.03 0.85 -9.57
C CYS A 282 6.11 1.70 -10.44
N SER A 283 4.93 1.21 -10.78
CA SER A 283 3.93 2.02 -11.47
C SER A 283 2.52 1.48 -11.31
N ARG A 284 1.53 2.39 -11.35
CA ARG A 284 0.11 2.04 -11.45
C ARG A 284 -0.46 2.54 -12.74
N ARG A 285 -1.10 1.63 -13.47
CA ARG A 285 -1.80 1.95 -14.70
C ARG A 285 -3.25 1.52 -14.60
N ILE A 286 -4.14 2.31 -15.20
CA ILE A 286 -5.55 2.03 -15.22
C ILE A 286 -6.14 2.39 -16.58
N LYS A 287 -7.07 1.54 -17.07
CA LYS A 287 -7.93 1.83 -18.20
C LYS A 287 -9.37 1.62 -17.78
N ILE A 288 -10.22 2.62 -18.03
CA ILE A 288 -11.64 2.61 -17.68
C ILE A 288 -12.43 2.79 -18.99
N MET A 289 -13.27 1.84 -19.30
CA MET A 289 -14.08 1.82 -20.52
C MET A 289 -15.54 2.00 -20.16
N GLY A 290 -16.17 3.00 -20.79
CA GLY A 290 -17.57 3.33 -20.60
C GLY A 290 -18.38 3.22 -21.89
N THR A 291 -19.65 3.62 -21.83
CA THR A 291 -20.58 3.56 -22.98
C THR A 291 -20.34 4.65 -24.00
N GLU A 292 -19.61 5.73 -23.68
CA GLU A 292 -19.44 6.90 -24.53
C GLU A 292 -17.96 7.29 -24.75
N GLY A 293 -17.04 6.59 -24.10
CA GLY A 293 -15.60 6.84 -24.19
C GLY A 293 -14.77 5.94 -23.32
N GLU A 294 -13.47 6.19 -23.32
CA GLU A 294 -12.51 5.52 -22.45
C GLU A 294 -11.51 6.51 -21.83
N ILE A 295 -10.99 6.15 -20.68
CA ILE A 295 -9.92 6.86 -20.00
C ILE A 295 -8.78 5.86 -19.73
N GLU A 296 -7.55 6.26 -20.04
CA GLU A 296 -6.34 5.51 -19.71
C GLU A 296 -5.34 6.43 -19.01
N GLY A 297 -4.55 5.90 -18.07
CA GLY A 297 -3.54 6.72 -17.43
C GLY A 297 -2.55 5.96 -16.57
N SER A 298 -1.47 6.67 -16.22
CA SER A 298 -0.41 6.22 -15.33
C SER A 298 -0.20 7.26 -14.23
N MET A 299 -0.30 6.81 -12.98
CA MET A 299 -0.15 7.69 -11.82
C MET A 299 1.27 8.29 -11.76
N GLU A 300 2.29 7.47 -11.99
CA GLU A 300 3.69 7.89 -11.91
C GLU A 300 4.12 8.79 -13.07
N GLU A 301 3.42 8.71 -14.20
CA GLU A 301 3.63 9.61 -15.35
C GLU A 301 2.84 10.92 -15.21
N ASN A 302 1.90 11.00 -14.24
CA ASN A 302 1.01 12.14 -14.05
C ASN A 302 0.23 12.51 -15.32
N ARG A 303 -0.23 11.48 -16.08
CA ARG A 303 -0.92 11.65 -17.36
C ARG A 303 -2.22 10.86 -17.37
N ILE A 304 -3.27 11.50 -17.89
CA ILE A 304 -4.56 10.88 -18.19
C ILE A 304 -4.86 11.15 -19.66
N TYR A 305 -5.25 10.11 -20.37
CA TYR A 305 -5.70 10.15 -21.75
C TYR A 305 -7.19 9.84 -21.79
N TYR A 306 -7.99 10.79 -22.23
CA TYR A 306 -9.42 10.68 -22.36
C TYR A 306 -9.82 10.67 -23.83
N THR A 307 -10.54 9.63 -24.27
CA THR A 307 -10.99 9.46 -25.64
C THR A 307 -12.51 9.31 -25.69
N PRO A 308 -13.29 10.37 -25.95
CA PRO A 308 -14.70 10.24 -26.29
C PRO A 308 -14.84 9.47 -27.60
N PHE A 309 -15.83 8.59 -27.73
CA PHE A 309 -15.99 7.82 -28.95
C PHE A 309 -16.22 8.73 -30.19
N GLY A 310 -15.50 8.43 -31.26
CA GLY A 310 -15.53 9.21 -32.50
C GLY A 310 -14.85 10.58 -32.46
N LYS A 311 -14.08 10.86 -31.41
CA LYS A 311 -13.28 12.11 -31.23
C LYS A 311 -11.81 11.82 -31.00
N GLU A 312 -10.99 12.85 -31.10
CA GLU A 312 -9.55 12.78 -30.78
C GLU A 312 -9.36 12.60 -29.29
N THR A 313 -8.25 11.93 -28.94
CA THR A 313 -7.81 11.77 -27.55
C THR A 313 -7.35 13.09 -26.96
N ILE A 314 -7.80 13.38 -25.76
CA ILE A 314 -7.41 14.55 -24.97
C ILE A 314 -6.41 14.09 -23.91
N GLU A 315 -5.20 14.66 -23.94
CA GLU A 315 -4.20 14.45 -22.89
C GLU A 315 -4.39 15.47 -21.77
N ILE A 316 -4.48 14.96 -20.53
CA ILE A 316 -4.53 15.77 -19.31
C ILE A 316 -3.20 15.61 -18.59
N ASP A 317 -2.42 16.67 -18.59
CA ASP A 317 -1.14 16.78 -17.89
C ASP A 317 -1.37 17.30 -16.46
N LEU A 318 -1.31 16.41 -15.47
CA LEU A 318 -1.56 16.79 -14.08
C LEU A 318 -0.48 17.67 -13.48
N THR A 319 0.73 17.70 -14.06
CA THR A 319 1.80 18.59 -13.60
C THR A 319 1.48 20.07 -13.85
N LYS A 320 0.48 20.36 -14.68
CA LYS A 320 -0.05 21.72 -14.89
C LYS A 320 -1.11 22.12 -13.87
N LEU A 321 -1.65 21.17 -13.11
CA LEU A 321 -2.70 21.41 -12.11
C LEU A 321 -2.12 21.60 -10.70
N THR A 322 -0.99 20.99 -10.42
CA THR A 322 -0.30 21.04 -9.13
C THR A 322 1.18 20.70 -9.32
N ASP A 323 2.02 21.18 -8.43
CA ASP A 323 3.44 20.87 -8.31
C ASP A 323 3.74 19.92 -7.11
N ASP A 324 2.73 19.64 -6.29
CA ASP A 324 2.86 18.75 -5.12
C ASP A 324 2.53 17.29 -5.49
N PHE A 325 3.57 16.58 -5.87
CA PHE A 325 3.60 15.12 -6.07
C PHE A 325 4.54 14.42 -5.09
N SER A 326 4.88 15.08 -3.98
CA SER A 326 5.69 14.49 -2.91
C SER A 326 4.99 13.27 -2.32
N ASN A 327 5.75 12.34 -1.77
CA ASN A 327 5.27 11.12 -1.12
C ASN A 327 3.94 10.58 -1.71
N HIS A 328 3.83 9.31 -2.03
CA HIS A 328 2.61 8.73 -2.64
C HIS A 328 1.88 9.67 -3.63
N GLY A 329 2.62 10.38 -4.50
CA GLY A 329 2.03 11.28 -5.50
C GLY A 329 1.27 12.48 -4.92
N GLY A 330 1.68 13.00 -3.77
CA GLY A 330 1.07 14.16 -3.11
C GLY A 330 -0.17 13.84 -2.25
N GLY A 331 -0.46 12.56 -2.02
CA GLY A 331 -1.67 12.14 -1.29
C GLY A 331 -1.58 12.32 0.23
N ASP A 332 -0.39 12.15 0.84
CA ASP A 332 -0.24 12.08 2.30
C ASP A 332 -0.76 13.33 3.03
N VAL A 333 -0.30 14.51 2.61
CA VAL A 333 -0.69 15.77 3.24
C VAL A 333 -2.18 16.05 3.04
N ARG A 334 -2.71 15.74 1.85
CA ARG A 334 -4.14 15.91 1.54
C ARG A 334 -5.01 15.00 2.39
N MET A 335 -4.59 13.74 2.58
CA MET A 335 -5.27 12.78 3.46
C MET A 335 -5.31 13.26 4.91
N ILE A 336 -4.18 13.70 5.46
CA ILE A 336 -4.10 14.17 6.84
C ILE A 336 -5.00 15.40 7.05
N ARG A 337 -4.99 16.36 6.11
CA ARG A 337 -5.88 17.55 6.17
C ARG A 337 -7.34 17.15 6.13
N GLN A 338 -7.75 16.30 5.20
CA GLN A 338 -9.14 15.86 5.12
C GLN A 338 -9.58 15.04 6.35
N PHE A 339 -8.69 14.21 6.91
CA PHE A 339 -8.95 13.54 8.17
C PHE A 339 -9.18 14.54 9.32
N ALA A 340 -8.33 15.55 9.46
CA ALA A 340 -8.48 16.58 10.49
C ALA A 340 -9.80 17.35 10.31
N ASP A 341 -10.13 17.76 9.08
CA ASP A 341 -11.40 18.44 8.79
C ASP A 341 -12.61 17.55 9.10
N TYR A 342 -12.54 16.27 8.75
CA TYR A 342 -13.60 15.32 9.08
C TYR A 342 -13.75 15.14 10.60
N VAL A 343 -12.66 15.05 11.35
CA VAL A 343 -12.71 14.97 12.82
C VAL A 343 -13.35 16.22 13.40
N MET A 344 -12.94 17.41 12.98
CA MET A 344 -13.40 18.69 13.51
C MET A 344 -14.85 19.02 13.12
N THR A 345 -15.24 18.77 11.88
CA THR A 345 -16.51 19.26 11.33
C THR A 345 -17.59 18.20 11.20
N GLY A 346 -17.22 16.92 11.18
CA GLY A 346 -18.11 15.81 10.88
C GLY A 346 -18.45 15.64 9.41
N LYS A 347 -18.03 16.54 8.53
CA LYS A 347 -18.34 16.50 7.08
C LYS A 347 -17.44 15.50 6.37
N LYS A 348 -18.03 14.55 5.64
CA LYS A 348 -17.33 13.60 4.76
C LYS A 348 -17.21 14.20 3.37
N THR A 349 -16.02 14.11 2.78
CA THR A 349 -15.83 14.26 1.34
C THR A 349 -15.93 12.89 0.65
N ASP A 350 -16.05 12.86 -0.67
CA ASP A 350 -16.10 11.62 -1.43
C ASP A 350 -14.79 10.79 -1.34
N SER A 351 -13.67 11.46 -1.07
CA SER A 351 -12.35 10.82 -0.90
C SER A 351 -12.14 10.23 0.49
N ILE A 352 -12.99 10.57 1.50
CA ILE A 352 -12.73 10.15 2.88
C ILE A 352 -12.76 8.62 3.01
N THR A 353 -11.72 8.07 3.57
CA THR A 353 -11.51 6.63 3.73
C THR A 353 -11.98 6.14 5.10
N ASP A 354 -13.22 6.48 5.44
CA ASP A 354 -13.86 6.00 6.68
C ASP A 354 -13.83 4.47 6.75
N LEU A 355 -13.64 3.91 7.94
CA LEU A 355 -13.46 2.47 8.12
C LEU A 355 -14.59 1.65 7.47
N SER A 356 -15.85 2.08 7.58
CA SER A 356 -17.00 1.36 7.03
C SER A 356 -16.93 1.19 5.51
N VAL A 357 -16.33 2.15 4.80
CA VAL A 357 -16.14 2.10 3.34
C VAL A 357 -14.86 1.33 2.98
N SER A 358 -13.81 1.50 3.78
CA SER A 358 -12.50 0.89 3.52
C SER A 358 -12.46 -0.61 3.71
N LEU A 359 -13.36 -1.18 4.54
CA LEU A 359 -13.38 -2.62 4.80
C LEU A 359 -13.75 -3.46 3.58
N GLU A 360 -14.50 -2.92 2.63
CA GLU A 360 -14.84 -3.63 1.38
C GLU A 360 -13.57 -4.07 0.63
N SER A 361 -12.59 -3.19 0.51
CA SER A 361 -11.31 -3.51 -0.13
C SER A 361 -10.55 -4.64 0.58
N HIS A 362 -10.67 -4.72 1.91
CA HIS A 362 -10.05 -5.78 2.71
C HIS A 362 -10.76 -7.12 2.48
N TYR A 363 -12.08 -7.13 2.45
CA TYR A 363 -12.85 -8.35 2.17
C TYR A 363 -12.58 -8.87 0.76
N ILE A 364 -12.47 -8.00 -0.25
CA ILE A 364 -12.06 -8.37 -1.60
C ILE A 364 -10.67 -9.00 -1.59
N ALA A 365 -9.68 -8.36 -0.95
CA ALA A 365 -8.30 -8.86 -0.90
C ALA A 365 -8.22 -10.23 -0.18
N LEU A 366 -8.92 -10.40 0.92
CA LEU A 366 -8.97 -11.67 1.66
C LEU A 366 -9.65 -12.77 0.83
N ALA A 367 -10.77 -12.48 0.17
CA ALA A 367 -11.45 -13.42 -0.69
C ALA A 367 -10.63 -13.76 -1.95
N ALA A 368 -9.87 -12.80 -2.50
CA ALA A 368 -8.94 -13.05 -3.60
C ALA A 368 -7.81 -14.01 -3.19
N GLU A 369 -7.27 -13.85 -1.98
CA GLU A 369 -6.26 -14.78 -1.45
C GLU A 369 -6.84 -16.18 -1.21
N GLU A 370 -8.06 -16.28 -0.70
CA GLU A 370 -8.76 -17.55 -0.53
C GLU A 370 -9.03 -18.21 -1.88
N SER A 371 -9.56 -17.47 -2.86
CA SER A 371 -9.75 -17.92 -4.23
C SER A 371 -8.45 -18.47 -4.83
N ARG A 372 -7.34 -17.74 -4.68
CA ARG A 372 -6.03 -18.16 -5.15
C ARG A 372 -5.59 -19.49 -4.55
N LYS A 373 -5.75 -19.66 -3.22
CA LYS A 373 -5.43 -20.92 -2.51
C LYS A 373 -6.32 -22.09 -2.96
N MET A 374 -7.50 -21.79 -3.47
CA MET A 374 -8.47 -22.74 -4.02
C MET A 374 -8.44 -22.83 -5.55
N ASN A 375 -7.28 -22.56 -6.18
CA ASN A 375 -7.07 -22.66 -7.64
C ASN A 375 -8.11 -21.86 -8.46
N GLY A 376 -8.39 -20.62 -8.06
CA GLY A 376 -9.24 -19.69 -8.78
C GLY A 376 -10.75 -19.90 -8.55
N LYS A 377 -11.13 -20.64 -7.52
CA LYS A 377 -12.55 -20.80 -7.15
C LYS A 377 -13.20 -19.41 -6.97
N VAL A 378 -14.35 -19.22 -7.59
CA VAL A 378 -15.13 -18.01 -7.41
C VAL A 378 -15.62 -17.90 -5.96
N MET A 379 -15.31 -16.77 -5.34
CA MET A 379 -15.76 -16.41 -4.00
C MET A 379 -16.85 -15.35 -4.10
N THR A 380 -17.95 -15.53 -3.38
CA THR A 380 -19.03 -14.54 -3.26
C THR A 380 -18.83 -13.71 -2.01
N LEU A 381 -18.95 -12.40 -2.14
CA LEU A 381 -18.84 -11.43 -1.04
C LEU A 381 -20.24 -10.96 -0.64
N HIS A 382 -20.58 -11.08 0.64
CA HIS A 382 -21.78 -10.45 1.26
C HIS A 382 -21.58 -10.32 2.76
#